data_672e78a71583091b0e51ab99b8f3fa24
#
_entry.id   672e78a71583091b0e51ab99b8f3fa24
#
_cell.length_a   1.000
_cell.length_b   1.000
_cell.length_c   1.000
_cell.angle_alpha   90.00
_cell.angle_beta   90.00
_cell.angle_gamma   90.00
#
_symmetry.space_group_name_H-M   'P 1'
#
loop_
_entity.id
_entity.type
_entity.pdbx_description
1 polymer ?
#
loop_
_entity_poly.entity_id
_entity_poly.type
_entity_poly.pdbx_seq_one_letter_code
_entity_poly.pdbx_strand_id
1 'polypeptide(L)'
;NFNGWGATIIDALDTLLVMGLHDEYLLAREHVYDVDFHYVGGQRSAYASADGRIPVFETAIRYLGGLLSAYDLSGDELMRDRAEELAQIILPAFDTLSGLPVGRMRVDDKTEYTPSKPRGYHESMVLAEATSMLMEYTRLWQVTGNRTYFDRVQRVTDFLDSNMTKMSLIGTLLPQSLYPEESILSGKYSFGGGIDSYYEYLVKEHQLLGGVVDQYSRMFTEAMDSAEKHLWKNVTVVPNAPSLVVVADTYARGRSWARLEHLACFSGGMMALGSRVVPNRRHYLNIARLTTESCYWSYNSSLTGLGPENMEFFRPFDKDRYHITSAADGTRHRDSPVGDPFVGVRRIVSEDYRNRPEVIESVLYMWRTTGDPVWQERGWQMFASWMTHCLVRSGVSTIRNVNQVPVLYDDSMESFVFAETFKYYYLLFSPPDLVSLDDFVFTTEAHPFLAPKNGRWARPGDVPVSFPKFHRAFPTFDRPSGTLTSMQKNQLISQWEHVNVLHRVSLDKWPEDDPAAQKLFLEAFWARVNAAQQQRGRTLETEVYDVS
;
A
#
# COMPACT_ATOMS: atom_id res chain seq x y z
N ASN A 1 -16.84 1.46 3.15
CA ASN A 1 -17.37 0.13 3.49
C ASN A 1 -17.45 -0.74 2.23
N PHE A 2 -16.35 -1.37 1.84
CA PHE A 2 -16.38 -2.42 0.82
C PHE A 2 -17.30 -3.55 1.29
N ASN A 3 -18.21 -3.98 0.45
CA ASN A 3 -19.08 -5.14 0.63
C ASN A 3 -19.98 -5.10 1.88
N GLY A 4 -19.82 -4.14 2.78
CA GLY A 4 -20.51 -4.10 4.07
C GLY A 4 -19.90 -4.99 5.15
N TRP A 5 -18.70 -5.53 4.93
CA TRP A 5 -18.03 -6.49 5.81
C TRP A 5 -17.00 -5.86 6.77
N GLY A 6 -17.06 -4.54 6.99
CA GLY A 6 -16.14 -3.86 7.90
C GLY A 6 -14.68 -3.86 7.42
N ALA A 7 -14.45 -3.45 6.17
CA ALA A 7 -13.12 -3.49 5.54
C ALA A 7 -12.01 -2.94 6.44
N THR A 8 -12.20 -1.76 7.01
CA THR A 8 -11.18 -1.13 7.88
C THR A 8 -10.83 -1.98 9.11
N ILE A 9 -11.78 -2.76 9.64
CA ILE A 9 -11.53 -3.62 10.80
C ILE A 9 -10.61 -4.77 10.41
N ILE A 10 -10.89 -5.43 9.28
CA ILE A 10 -10.12 -6.59 8.83
C ILE A 10 -8.76 -6.16 8.29
N ASP A 11 -8.72 -5.06 7.56
CA ASP A 11 -7.49 -4.45 7.04
C ASP A 11 -6.54 -3.97 8.16
N ALA A 12 -7.07 -3.67 9.34
CA ALA A 12 -6.29 -3.22 10.50
C ALA A 12 -5.76 -4.35 11.40
N LEU A 13 -6.22 -5.60 11.24
CA LEU A 13 -5.95 -6.70 12.18
C LEU A 13 -4.46 -6.88 12.50
N ASP A 14 -3.64 -6.97 11.48
CA ASP A 14 -2.22 -7.20 11.63
C ASP A 14 -1.49 -5.95 12.15
N THR A 15 -1.95 -4.75 11.82
CA THR A 15 -1.43 -3.51 12.38
C THR A 15 -1.69 -3.41 13.89
N LEU A 16 -2.88 -3.81 14.33
CA LEU A 16 -3.19 -3.90 15.77
C LEU A 16 -2.25 -4.87 16.48
N LEU A 17 -1.97 -6.03 15.86
CA LEU A 17 -1.03 -7.02 16.38
C LEU A 17 0.40 -6.46 16.43
N VAL A 18 0.89 -5.86 15.33
CA VAL A 18 2.23 -5.27 15.23
C VAL A 18 2.43 -4.17 16.25
N MET A 19 1.41 -3.36 16.51
CA MET A 19 1.46 -2.27 17.49
C MET A 19 1.22 -2.70 18.93
N GLY A 20 0.89 -3.98 19.16
CA GLY A 20 0.60 -4.51 20.50
C GLY A 20 -0.74 -4.03 21.08
N LEU A 21 -1.68 -3.65 20.23
CA LEU A 21 -3.03 -3.19 20.58
C LEU A 21 -3.97 -4.41 20.68
N HIS A 22 -3.74 -5.21 21.74
CA HIS A 22 -4.36 -6.54 21.88
C HIS A 22 -5.85 -6.47 22.18
N ASP A 23 -6.28 -5.51 22.96
CA ASP A 23 -7.68 -5.36 23.33
C ASP A 23 -8.50 -4.96 22.09
N GLU A 24 -7.96 -4.07 21.26
CA GLU A 24 -8.54 -3.66 20.00
C GLU A 24 -8.58 -4.82 18.98
N TYR A 25 -7.50 -5.64 18.96
CA TYR A 25 -7.48 -6.86 18.14
C TYR A 25 -8.58 -7.84 18.55
N LEU A 26 -8.78 -8.07 19.85
CA LEU A 26 -9.83 -8.97 20.34
C LEU A 26 -11.22 -8.50 19.92
N LEU A 27 -11.47 -7.19 19.95
CA LEU A 27 -12.74 -6.62 19.45
C LEU A 27 -12.90 -6.80 17.94
N ALA A 28 -11.83 -6.57 17.19
CA ALA A 28 -11.83 -6.80 15.74
C ALA A 28 -12.03 -8.29 15.43
N ARG A 29 -11.48 -9.19 16.25
CA ARG A 29 -11.67 -10.63 16.14
C ARG A 29 -13.13 -11.06 16.33
N GLU A 30 -13.87 -10.44 17.27
CA GLU A 30 -15.31 -10.68 17.42
C GLU A 30 -16.07 -10.34 16.13
N HIS A 31 -15.72 -9.22 15.51
CA HIS A 31 -16.28 -8.85 14.21
C HIS A 31 -15.99 -9.88 13.12
N VAL A 32 -14.75 -10.39 13.05
CA VAL A 32 -14.36 -11.42 12.08
C VAL A 32 -15.14 -12.71 12.28
N TYR A 33 -15.43 -13.06 13.53
CA TYR A 33 -16.25 -14.24 13.86
C TYR A 33 -17.68 -14.10 13.37
N ASP A 34 -18.29 -12.90 13.47
CA ASP A 34 -19.69 -12.65 13.18
C ASP A 34 -19.98 -12.25 11.74
N VAL A 35 -18.97 -11.81 10.96
CA VAL A 35 -19.20 -11.33 9.59
C VAL A 35 -19.71 -12.47 8.70
N ASP A 36 -20.76 -12.20 7.92
CA ASP A 36 -21.29 -13.13 6.90
C ASP A 36 -20.79 -12.70 5.51
N PHE A 37 -19.84 -13.43 4.96
CA PHE A 37 -19.27 -13.17 3.63
C PHE A 37 -20.22 -13.55 2.48
N HIS A 38 -21.31 -14.26 2.75
CA HIS A 38 -22.35 -14.56 1.77
C HIS A 38 -23.38 -13.45 1.62
N TYR A 39 -23.35 -12.46 2.51
CA TYR A 39 -24.28 -11.34 2.49
C TYR A 39 -23.57 -10.03 2.19
N VAL A 40 -23.90 -9.39 1.07
CA VAL A 40 -23.41 -8.06 0.71
C VAL A 40 -24.35 -7.02 1.29
N GLY A 41 -23.95 -6.38 2.39
CA GLY A 41 -24.72 -5.38 3.11
C GLY A 41 -24.33 -3.95 2.76
N GLY A 42 -25.30 -3.04 2.85
CA GLY A 42 -25.04 -1.61 2.75
C GLY A 42 -25.36 -0.99 1.40
N GLN A 43 -26.62 -0.62 1.21
CA GLN A 43 -27.14 0.07 0.02
C GLN A 43 -26.51 1.45 -0.29
N ARG A 44 -25.43 1.88 0.41
CA ARG A 44 -24.84 3.22 0.28
C ARG A 44 -23.32 3.24 0.20
N SER A 45 -22.68 2.12 -0.06
CA SER A 45 -21.25 2.13 -0.36
C SER A 45 -21.05 2.60 -1.81
N ALA A 46 -20.22 3.58 -2.03
CA ALA A 46 -19.81 4.02 -3.38
C ALA A 46 -19.14 2.86 -4.18
N TYR A 47 -18.75 1.79 -3.48
CA TYR A 47 -18.06 0.63 -4.03
C TYR A 47 -18.92 -0.64 -4.05
N ALA A 48 -20.03 -0.72 -3.31
CA ALA A 48 -21.01 -1.78 -3.51
C ALA A 48 -21.86 -1.40 -4.71
N SER A 49 -21.77 -2.16 -5.79
CA SER A 49 -22.70 -1.98 -6.90
C SER A 49 -24.13 -2.27 -6.40
N ALA A 50 -25.08 -1.50 -6.88
CA ALA A 50 -26.52 -1.66 -6.53
C ALA A 50 -27.07 -3.07 -6.85
N ASP A 51 -26.28 -3.91 -7.53
CA ASP A 51 -26.59 -5.27 -7.98
C ASP A 51 -25.96 -6.38 -7.12
N GLY A 52 -25.38 -6.07 -5.95
CA GLY A 52 -24.80 -7.05 -5.03
C GLY A 52 -23.45 -7.65 -5.46
N ARG A 53 -22.76 -7.04 -6.43
CA ARG A 53 -21.42 -7.49 -6.84
C ARG A 53 -20.32 -6.91 -5.97
N ILE A 54 -19.35 -7.74 -5.64
CA ILE A 54 -18.11 -7.36 -4.94
C ILE A 54 -16.96 -7.15 -5.92
N PRO A 55 -16.04 -6.21 -5.65
CA PRO A 55 -14.78 -6.11 -6.38
C PRO A 55 -13.85 -7.24 -5.93
N VAL A 56 -13.46 -8.12 -6.86
CA VAL A 56 -12.67 -9.33 -6.53
C VAL A 56 -11.29 -8.98 -6.01
N PHE A 57 -10.59 -8.08 -6.69
CA PHE A 57 -9.26 -7.61 -6.32
C PHE A 57 -9.23 -6.99 -4.91
N GLU A 58 -10.05 -5.96 -4.67
CA GLU A 58 -10.12 -5.29 -3.37
C GLU A 58 -10.51 -6.25 -2.23
N THR A 59 -11.37 -7.22 -2.53
CA THR A 59 -11.76 -8.25 -1.57
C THR A 59 -10.58 -9.16 -1.23
N ALA A 60 -9.77 -9.54 -2.20
CA ALA A 60 -8.62 -10.40 -1.97
C ALA A 60 -7.51 -9.67 -1.20
N ILE A 61 -7.07 -8.51 -1.64
CA ILE A 61 -5.92 -7.84 -1.02
C ILE A 61 -6.21 -7.40 0.41
N ARG A 62 -7.42 -6.88 0.69
CA ARG A 62 -7.79 -6.35 2.01
C ARG A 62 -8.28 -7.43 2.97
N TYR A 63 -9.29 -8.20 2.58
CA TYR A 63 -9.91 -9.18 3.49
C TYR A 63 -9.10 -10.47 3.56
N LEU A 64 -8.80 -11.10 2.42
CA LEU A 64 -8.03 -12.35 2.43
C LEU A 64 -6.59 -12.09 2.93
N GLY A 65 -5.96 -11.01 2.48
CA GLY A 65 -4.63 -10.60 2.93
C GLY A 65 -4.60 -10.33 4.43
N GLY A 66 -5.52 -9.48 4.94
CA GLY A 66 -5.59 -9.14 6.36
C GLY A 66 -5.84 -10.35 7.29
N LEU A 67 -6.74 -11.26 6.88
CA LEU A 67 -6.99 -12.50 7.64
C LEU A 67 -5.77 -13.42 7.67
N LEU A 68 -5.12 -13.65 6.54
CA LEU A 68 -3.92 -14.51 6.47
C LEU A 68 -2.75 -13.92 7.25
N SER A 69 -2.55 -12.62 7.19
CA SER A 69 -1.53 -11.94 7.97
C SER A 69 -1.80 -12.02 9.47
N ALA A 70 -3.06 -11.80 9.88
CA ALA A 70 -3.45 -11.96 11.27
C ALA A 70 -3.20 -13.39 11.77
N TYR A 71 -3.46 -14.41 10.93
CA TYR A 71 -3.10 -15.79 11.24
C TYR A 71 -1.58 -15.96 11.39
N ASP A 72 -0.79 -15.46 10.46
CA ASP A 72 0.67 -15.60 10.48
C ASP A 72 1.31 -14.97 11.73
N LEU A 73 0.78 -13.84 12.17
CA LEU A 73 1.28 -13.13 13.33
C LEU A 73 0.79 -13.71 14.66
N SER A 74 -0.47 -14.17 14.73
CA SER A 74 -1.09 -14.58 15.99
C SER A 74 -1.17 -16.10 16.19
N GLY A 75 -1.22 -16.87 15.10
CA GLY A 75 -1.55 -18.30 15.14
C GLY A 75 -3.04 -18.57 15.42
N ASP A 76 -3.91 -17.56 15.33
CA ASP A 76 -5.35 -17.72 15.54
C ASP A 76 -6.01 -18.43 14.36
N GLU A 77 -6.39 -19.68 14.55
CA GLU A 77 -6.98 -20.51 13.51
C GLU A 77 -8.30 -19.96 12.96
N LEU A 78 -9.04 -19.17 13.74
CA LEU A 78 -10.21 -18.48 13.23
C LEU A 78 -9.88 -17.64 12.00
N MET A 79 -8.76 -16.93 12.01
CA MET A 79 -8.33 -16.07 10.90
C MET A 79 -8.07 -16.90 9.65
N ARG A 80 -7.39 -18.06 9.78
CA ARG A 80 -7.17 -18.99 8.66
C ARG A 80 -8.49 -19.55 8.09
N ASP A 81 -9.38 -19.99 8.98
CA ASP A 81 -10.63 -20.63 8.58
C ASP A 81 -11.55 -19.63 7.87
N ARG A 82 -11.60 -18.37 8.34
CA ARG A 82 -12.34 -17.28 7.68
C ARG A 82 -11.69 -16.87 6.36
N ALA A 83 -10.37 -16.89 6.29
CA ALA A 83 -9.63 -16.65 5.04
C ALA A 83 -9.96 -17.73 3.99
N GLU A 84 -9.98 -19.00 4.39
CA GLU A 84 -10.32 -20.11 3.48
C GLU A 84 -11.77 -20.05 3.01
N GLU A 85 -12.72 -19.73 3.90
CA GLU A 85 -14.12 -19.52 3.53
C GLU A 85 -14.27 -18.41 2.49
N LEU A 86 -13.67 -17.26 2.72
CA LEU A 86 -13.72 -16.14 1.78
C LEU A 86 -13.07 -16.50 0.44
N ALA A 87 -11.91 -17.14 0.47
CA ALA A 87 -11.21 -17.55 -0.74
C ALA A 87 -12.04 -18.52 -1.58
N GLN A 88 -12.77 -19.44 -0.96
CA GLN A 88 -13.69 -20.34 -1.66
C GLN A 88 -14.86 -19.59 -2.32
N ILE A 89 -15.38 -18.54 -1.68
CA ILE A 89 -16.43 -17.69 -2.23
C ILE A 89 -15.96 -16.97 -3.49
N ILE A 90 -14.73 -16.45 -3.50
CA ILE A 90 -14.21 -15.66 -4.64
C ILE A 90 -13.44 -16.50 -5.67
N LEU A 91 -13.10 -17.76 -5.39
CA LEU A 91 -12.37 -18.64 -6.31
C LEU A 91 -13.02 -18.79 -7.70
N PRO A 92 -14.37 -18.85 -7.82
CA PRO A 92 -15.02 -18.92 -9.13
C PRO A 92 -14.74 -17.73 -10.06
N ALA A 93 -14.24 -16.60 -9.53
CA ALA A 93 -13.81 -15.46 -10.35
C ALA A 93 -12.77 -15.86 -11.40
N PHE A 94 -11.98 -16.90 -11.14
CA PHE A 94 -10.93 -17.41 -12.04
C PHE A 94 -11.46 -18.42 -13.08
N ASP A 95 -12.74 -18.78 -13.09
CA ASP A 95 -13.35 -19.74 -14.03
C ASP A 95 -13.64 -19.07 -15.39
N THR A 96 -12.60 -18.50 -15.99
CA THR A 96 -12.60 -17.86 -17.31
C THR A 96 -11.79 -18.66 -18.32
N LEU A 97 -11.92 -18.38 -19.61
CA LEU A 97 -11.15 -19.06 -20.65
C LEU A 97 -9.64 -18.81 -20.51
N SER A 98 -9.25 -17.58 -20.21
CA SER A 98 -7.85 -17.21 -19.99
C SER A 98 -7.30 -17.65 -18.62
N GLY A 99 -8.19 -17.88 -17.64
CA GLY A 99 -7.83 -18.07 -16.24
C GLY A 99 -7.62 -16.76 -15.47
N LEU A 100 -7.66 -15.60 -16.13
CA LEU A 100 -7.65 -14.31 -15.46
C LEU A 100 -8.97 -14.09 -14.73
N PRO A 101 -8.97 -13.54 -13.51
CA PRO A 101 -10.19 -13.36 -12.73
C PRO A 101 -11.06 -12.24 -13.28
N VAL A 102 -12.38 -12.37 -13.12
CA VAL A 102 -13.29 -11.26 -13.40
C VAL A 102 -13.11 -10.14 -12.37
N GLY A 103 -13.28 -8.88 -12.78
CA GLY A 103 -13.10 -7.74 -11.86
C GLY A 103 -14.19 -7.66 -10.78
N ARG A 104 -15.41 -8.14 -11.06
CA ARG A 104 -16.54 -8.12 -10.12
C ARG A 104 -17.40 -9.37 -10.24
N MET A 105 -17.87 -9.90 -9.10
CA MET A 105 -18.71 -11.08 -9.04
C MET A 105 -19.84 -10.94 -8.00
N ARG A 106 -20.89 -11.77 -8.10
CA ARG A 106 -21.92 -11.90 -7.08
C ARG A 106 -21.54 -13.00 -6.11
N VAL A 107 -21.83 -12.82 -4.83
CA VAL A 107 -21.57 -13.80 -3.76
C VAL A 107 -22.83 -14.46 -3.23
N ASP A 108 -23.98 -13.83 -3.43
CA ASP A 108 -25.30 -14.27 -2.98
C ASP A 108 -25.99 -15.24 -3.96
N ASP A 109 -25.42 -15.41 -5.14
CA ASP A 109 -25.95 -16.27 -6.17
C ASP A 109 -25.19 -17.61 -6.17
N LYS A 110 -25.85 -18.66 -5.64
CA LYS A 110 -25.34 -20.04 -5.74
C LYS A 110 -25.43 -20.60 -7.16
N THR A 111 -25.90 -19.80 -8.11
CA THR A 111 -25.90 -20.17 -9.51
C THR A 111 -24.45 -20.09 -10.02
N GLU A 112 -24.02 -21.19 -10.62
CA GLU A 112 -22.76 -21.26 -11.35
C GLU A 112 -22.53 -19.97 -12.14
N TYR A 113 -21.34 -19.37 -11.99
CA TYR A 113 -20.93 -18.26 -12.84
C TYR A 113 -21.03 -18.71 -14.30
N THR A 114 -22.18 -18.49 -14.88
CA THR A 114 -22.30 -18.50 -16.33
C THR A 114 -21.91 -17.12 -16.79
N PRO A 115 -20.86 -17.00 -17.64
CA PRO A 115 -20.57 -15.72 -18.29
C PRO A 115 -21.85 -15.24 -18.97
N SER A 116 -22.56 -14.33 -18.31
CA SER A 116 -23.91 -13.90 -18.73
C SER A 116 -23.89 -13.00 -19.96
N LYS A 117 -22.80 -13.03 -20.72
CA LYS A 117 -22.64 -12.17 -21.90
C LYS A 117 -22.45 -13.01 -23.16
N PRO A 118 -23.19 -12.69 -24.22
CA PRO A 118 -23.07 -13.36 -25.51
C PRO A 118 -21.63 -13.28 -26.03
N ARG A 119 -21.21 -14.26 -26.83
CA ARG A 119 -19.99 -14.19 -27.62
C ARG A 119 -19.90 -12.83 -28.31
N GLY A 120 -18.84 -12.06 -28.01
CA GLY A 120 -18.58 -10.73 -28.56
C GLY A 120 -18.58 -9.58 -27.53
N TYR A 121 -18.77 -9.86 -26.27
CA TYR A 121 -18.57 -8.84 -25.22
C TYR A 121 -17.12 -8.89 -24.70
N HIS A 122 -16.36 -7.85 -25.09
CA HIS A 122 -14.96 -7.72 -24.74
C HIS A 122 -14.83 -7.04 -23.38
N GLU A 123 -14.53 -7.79 -22.34
CA GLU A 123 -14.27 -7.22 -21.03
C GLU A 123 -12.77 -6.87 -20.92
N SER A 124 -12.48 -5.57 -20.84
CA SER A 124 -11.13 -5.12 -20.52
C SER A 124 -10.85 -5.39 -19.04
N MET A 125 -9.67 -5.91 -18.76
CA MET A 125 -9.19 -6.12 -17.39
C MET A 125 -8.10 -5.12 -17.09
N VAL A 126 -8.12 -4.57 -15.88
CA VAL A 126 -7.03 -3.76 -15.33
C VAL A 126 -5.94 -4.72 -14.89
N LEU A 127 -4.69 -4.46 -15.29
CA LEU A 127 -3.57 -5.38 -15.06
C LEU A 127 -3.39 -5.74 -13.57
N ALA A 128 -3.31 -4.73 -12.70
CA ALA A 128 -3.15 -4.95 -11.26
C ALA A 128 -4.31 -5.76 -10.67
N GLU A 129 -5.57 -5.42 -11.02
CA GLU A 129 -6.75 -6.13 -10.53
C GLU A 129 -6.80 -7.60 -10.98
N ALA A 130 -6.28 -7.90 -12.18
CA ALA A 130 -6.28 -9.25 -12.71
C ALA A 130 -5.15 -10.13 -12.16
N THR A 131 -4.12 -9.56 -11.53
CA THR A 131 -2.88 -10.27 -11.20
C THR A 131 -2.48 -10.24 -9.74
N SER A 132 -2.90 -9.22 -8.99
CA SER A 132 -2.39 -8.98 -7.64
C SER A 132 -3.25 -9.65 -6.55
N MET A 133 -3.53 -10.93 -6.73
CA MET A 133 -4.10 -11.84 -5.74
C MET A 133 -3.21 -13.09 -5.57
N LEU A 134 -2.06 -13.07 -6.23
CA LEU A 134 -1.15 -14.19 -6.34
C LEU A 134 -0.62 -14.60 -4.96
N MET A 135 -0.15 -13.64 -4.19
CA MET A 135 0.46 -13.88 -2.87
C MET A 135 -0.54 -14.42 -1.86
N GLU A 136 -1.76 -13.90 -1.84
CA GLU A 136 -2.82 -14.31 -0.92
C GLU A 136 -3.21 -15.77 -1.15
N TYR A 137 -3.43 -16.16 -2.39
CA TYR A 137 -3.76 -17.55 -2.72
C TYR A 137 -2.56 -18.50 -2.57
N THR A 138 -1.35 -18.04 -2.82
CA THR A 138 -0.12 -18.80 -2.54
C THR A 138 0.03 -19.04 -1.05
N ARG A 139 -0.14 -18.01 -0.22
CA ARG A 139 -0.06 -18.16 1.23
C ARG A 139 -1.16 -19.07 1.77
N LEU A 140 -2.38 -18.93 1.26
CA LEU A 140 -3.49 -19.81 1.64
C LEU A 140 -3.17 -21.27 1.34
N TRP A 141 -2.61 -21.58 0.15
CA TRP A 141 -2.11 -22.93 -0.12
C TRP A 141 -1.06 -23.40 0.89
N GLN A 142 -0.07 -22.57 1.20
CA GLN A 142 1.00 -22.91 2.14
C GLN A 142 0.49 -23.27 3.55
N VAL A 143 -0.59 -22.61 4.01
CA VAL A 143 -1.13 -22.82 5.36
C VAL A 143 -2.21 -23.91 5.40
N THR A 144 -2.95 -24.13 4.32
CA THR A 144 -4.03 -25.15 4.24
C THR A 144 -3.55 -26.48 3.64
N GLY A 145 -2.51 -26.43 2.78
CA GLY A 145 -2.07 -27.57 1.99
C GLY A 145 -2.91 -27.80 0.72
N ASN A 146 -3.97 -27.05 0.48
CA ASN A 146 -4.83 -27.19 -0.70
C ASN A 146 -4.21 -26.51 -1.92
N ARG A 147 -3.56 -27.31 -2.78
CA ARG A 147 -2.84 -26.82 -3.95
C ARG A 147 -3.74 -26.13 -5.00
N THR A 148 -5.04 -26.37 -4.97
CA THR A 148 -5.96 -25.74 -5.91
C THR A 148 -5.85 -24.23 -5.89
N TYR A 149 -5.58 -23.63 -4.73
CA TYR A 149 -5.41 -22.19 -4.58
C TYR A 149 -4.21 -21.68 -5.38
N PHE A 150 -3.05 -22.30 -5.21
CA PHE A 150 -1.85 -21.93 -5.98
C PHE A 150 -2.02 -22.19 -7.48
N ASP A 151 -2.56 -23.34 -7.87
CA ASP A 151 -2.69 -23.71 -9.28
C ASP A 151 -3.59 -22.70 -10.05
N ARG A 152 -4.56 -22.07 -9.40
CA ARG A 152 -5.40 -21.04 -10.01
C ARG A 152 -4.62 -19.78 -10.34
N VAL A 153 -3.86 -19.25 -9.40
CA VAL A 153 -3.09 -18.01 -9.60
C VAL A 153 -1.82 -18.24 -10.41
N GLN A 154 -1.20 -19.42 -10.32
CA GLN A 154 -0.09 -19.81 -11.19
C GLN A 154 -0.52 -19.82 -12.67
N ARG A 155 -1.74 -20.28 -12.97
CA ARG A 155 -2.29 -20.25 -14.33
C ARG A 155 -2.38 -18.82 -14.89
N VAL A 156 -2.70 -17.82 -14.06
CA VAL A 156 -2.69 -16.41 -14.46
C VAL A 156 -1.28 -16.00 -14.88
N THR A 157 -0.27 -16.30 -14.07
CA THR A 157 1.12 -15.99 -14.36
C THR A 157 1.60 -16.69 -15.64
N ASP A 158 1.28 -17.98 -15.80
CA ASP A 158 1.64 -18.76 -17.00
C ASP A 158 1.02 -18.17 -18.27
N PHE A 159 -0.24 -17.75 -18.20
CA PHE A 159 -0.92 -17.09 -19.32
C PHE A 159 -0.26 -15.77 -19.70
N LEU A 160 0.07 -14.92 -18.72
CA LEU A 160 0.75 -13.66 -18.98
C LEU A 160 2.14 -13.86 -19.58
N ASP A 161 2.93 -14.76 -19.02
CA ASP A 161 4.28 -15.08 -19.48
C ASP A 161 4.29 -15.69 -20.90
N SER A 162 3.41 -16.64 -21.15
CA SER A 162 3.38 -17.35 -22.44
C SER A 162 2.75 -16.53 -23.58
N ASN A 163 1.78 -15.67 -23.27
CA ASN A 163 0.97 -14.99 -24.27
C ASN A 163 1.17 -13.47 -24.26
N MET A 164 0.83 -12.80 -23.13
CA MET A 164 0.66 -11.36 -23.13
C MET A 164 1.99 -10.59 -23.19
N THR A 165 3.02 -11.03 -22.48
CA THR A 165 4.34 -10.38 -22.51
C THR A 165 4.99 -10.41 -23.89
N LYS A 166 4.74 -11.46 -24.67
CA LYS A 166 5.24 -11.60 -26.06
C LYS A 166 4.59 -10.61 -27.02
N MET A 167 3.43 -10.07 -26.67
CA MET A 167 2.69 -9.12 -27.47
C MET A 167 2.99 -7.67 -27.07
N SER A 168 3.76 -7.47 -26.02
CA SER A 168 4.12 -6.14 -25.56
C SER A 168 4.85 -5.34 -26.63
N LEU A 169 4.51 -4.05 -26.71
CA LEU A 169 5.15 -3.09 -27.60
C LEU A 169 6.34 -2.38 -26.95
N ILE A 170 6.59 -2.61 -25.67
CA ILE A 170 7.67 -1.99 -24.89
C ILE A 170 8.38 -3.08 -24.07
N GLY A 171 9.29 -3.78 -24.70
CA GLY A 171 10.00 -4.90 -24.07
C GLY A 171 9.03 -5.99 -23.58
N THR A 172 9.15 -6.36 -22.31
CA THR A 172 8.26 -7.32 -21.63
C THR A 172 7.24 -6.64 -20.69
N LEU A 173 7.17 -5.30 -20.71
CA LEU A 173 6.20 -4.56 -19.90
C LEU A 173 4.77 -4.80 -20.40
N LEU A 174 3.82 -4.82 -19.48
CA LEU A 174 2.40 -4.88 -19.79
C LEU A 174 1.74 -3.52 -19.54
N PRO A 175 0.79 -3.11 -20.37
CA PRO A 175 0.06 -1.86 -20.19
C PRO A 175 -1.12 -2.03 -19.22
N GLN A 176 -1.76 -0.92 -18.91
CA GLN A 176 -2.84 -0.84 -17.93
C GLN A 176 -4.03 -1.77 -18.22
N SER A 177 -4.36 -1.98 -19.50
CA SER A 177 -5.56 -2.74 -19.88
C SER A 177 -5.21 -3.94 -20.75
N LEU A 178 -5.75 -5.08 -20.38
CA LEU A 178 -5.65 -6.36 -21.06
C LEU A 178 -7.01 -6.75 -21.62
N TYR A 179 -7.01 -7.34 -22.81
CA TYR A 179 -8.17 -7.98 -23.43
C TYR A 179 -7.76 -9.42 -23.77
N PRO A 180 -7.84 -10.35 -22.82
CA PRO A 180 -7.23 -11.67 -22.95
C PRO A 180 -7.78 -12.49 -24.10
N GLU A 181 -9.10 -12.45 -24.34
CA GLU A 181 -9.76 -13.23 -25.38
C GLU A 181 -9.40 -12.74 -26.80
N GLU A 182 -9.08 -11.46 -26.94
CA GLU A 182 -8.69 -10.87 -28.22
C GLU A 182 -7.18 -10.79 -28.39
N SER A 183 -6.44 -11.08 -27.34
CA SER A 183 -5.00 -10.89 -27.30
C SER A 183 -4.61 -9.43 -27.64
N ILE A 184 -5.33 -8.45 -27.04
CA ILE A 184 -5.06 -7.03 -27.20
C ILE A 184 -4.51 -6.44 -25.91
N LEU A 185 -3.52 -5.56 -26.08
CA LEU A 185 -2.92 -4.74 -25.04
C LEU A 185 -3.22 -3.27 -25.30
N SER A 186 -3.67 -2.52 -24.28
CA SER A 186 -4.05 -1.12 -24.43
C SER A 186 -3.70 -0.28 -23.20
N GLY A 187 -3.50 1.02 -23.43
CA GLY A 187 -3.27 1.99 -22.38
C GLY A 187 -1.81 2.40 -22.21
N LYS A 188 -1.52 2.94 -21.04
CA LYS A 188 -0.18 3.38 -20.65
C LYS A 188 0.64 2.22 -20.10
N TYR A 189 1.96 2.31 -20.25
CA TYR A 189 2.96 1.51 -19.55
C TYR A 189 3.56 2.40 -18.45
N SER A 190 3.50 1.99 -17.22
CA SER A 190 3.93 2.75 -16.05
C SER A 190 4.08 1.81 -14.84
N PHE A 191 4.37 2.37 -13.68
CA PHE A 191 4.16 1.75 -12.36
C PHE A 191 3.08 2.48 -11.55
N GLY A 192 2.28 3.34 -12.18
CA GLY A 192 1.17 4.01 -11.55
C GLY A 192 -0.09 3.14 -11.46
N GLY A 193 -1.17 3.73 -10.95
CA GLY A 193 -2.42 3.04 -10.64
C GLY A 193 -2.97 2.16 -11.76
N GLY A 194 -3.36 0.95 -11.37
CA GLY A 194 -3.89 -0.09 -12.24
C GLY A 194 -2.83 -0.96 -12.95
N ILE A 195 -1.53 -0.71 -12.69
CA ILE A 195 -0.41 -1.49 -13.26
C ILE A 195 0.52 -1.96 -12.15
N ASP A 196 0.69 -1.16 -11.14
CA ASP A 196 1.60 -1.13 -10.00
C ASP A 196 1.92 -2.53 -9.43
N SER A 197 0.98 -3.09 -8.73
CA SER A 197 1.14 -4.32 -7.95
C SER A 197 1.41 -5.59 -8.79
N TYR A 198 1.20 -5.56 -10.10
CA TYR A 198 1.64 -6.67 -10.97
C TYR A 198 3.15 -6.89 -10.87
N TYR A 199 3.95 -5.83 -11.03
CA TYR A 199 5.41 -5.95 -10.97
C TYR A 199 5.90 -6.21 -9.57
N GLU A 200 5.25 -5.61 -8.59
CA GLU A 200 5.52 -5.81 -7.18
C GLU A 200 5.37 -7.29 -6.80
N TYR A 201 4.28 -7.93 -7.24
CA TYR A 201 4.01 -9.32 -6.92
C TYR A 201 4.97 -10.30 -7.59
N LEU A 202 5.61 -9.95 -8.70
CA LEU A 202 6.64 -10.81 -9.29
C LEU A 202 7.83 -11.01 -8.34
N VAL A 203 8.37 -9.94 -7.74
CA VAL A 203 9.51 -10.06 -6.82
C VAL A 203 9.09 -10.57 -5.44
N LYS A 204 7.93 -10.19 -4.95
CA LYS A 204 7.42 -10.62 -3.64
C LYS A 204 7.00 -12.10 -3.66
N GLU A 205 6.39 -12.57 -4.73
CA GLU A 205 6.07 -13.99 -4.91
C GLU A 205 7.33 -14.86 -5.03
N HIS A 206 8.37 -14.39 -5.74
CA HIS A 206 9.67 -15.05 -5.75
C HIS A 206 10.19 -15.27 -4.32
N GLN A 207 10.10 -14.26 -3.44
CA GLN A 207 10.51 -14.37 -2.04
C GLN A 207 9.57 -15.30 -1.26
N LEU A 208 8.25 -15.18 -1.43
CA LEU A 208 7.25 -15.98 -0.73
C LEU A 208 7.33 -17.48 -1.08
N LEU A 209 7.81 -17.79 -2.28
CA LEU A 209 8.12 -19.15 -2.72
C LEU A 209 9.55 -19.59 -2.38
N GLY A 210 10.32 -18.79 -1.65
CA GLY A 210 11.69 -19.13 -1.25
C GLY A 210 12.69 -19.18 -2.38
N GLY A 211 12.40 -18.52 -3.49
CA GLY A 211 13.28 -18.49 -4.67
C GLY A 211 13.33 -19.78 -5.49
N VAL A 212 12.43 -20.75 -5.22
CA VAL A 212 12.47 -22.07 -5.90
C VAL A 212 11.77 -22.08 -7.26
N VAL A 213 11.04 -21.01 -7.61
CA VAL A 213 10.38 -20.86 -8.92
C VAL A 213 11.03 -19.71 -9.67
N ASP A 214 11.90 -20.06 -10.63
CA ASP A 214 12.70 -19.08 -11.40
C ASP A 214 11.85 -18.17 -12.29
N GLN A 215 10.64 -18.57 -12.64
CA GLN A 215 9.74 -17.82 -13.52
C GLN A 215 9.52 -16.40 -13.00
N TYR A 216 9.25 -16.24 -11.72
CA TYR A 216 8.95 -14.95 -11.11
C TYR A 216 10.15 -13.99 -11.13
N SER A 217 11.34 -14.47 -10.72
CA SER A 217 12.56 -13.66 -10.77
C SER A 217 12.97 -13.31 -12.20
N ARG A 218 12.76 -14.22 -13.17
CA ARG A 218 13.00 -13.97 -14.60
C ARG A 218 12.05 -12.92 -15.14
N MET A 219 10.74 -13.09 -14.94
CA MET A 219 9.73 -12.11 -15.40
C MET A 219 9.97 -10.73 -14.80
N PHE A 220 10.26 -10.67 -13.50
CA PHE A 220 10.63 -9.43 -12.83
C PHE A 220 11.86 -8.78 -13.46
N THR A 221 12.93 -9.54 -13.66
CA THR A 221 14.17 -9.05 -14.23
C THR A 221 13.99 -8.49 -15.63
N GLU A 222 13.31 -9.23 -16.50
CA GLU A 222 13.02 -8.83 -17.89
C GLU A 222 12.15 -7.56 -17.93
N ALA A 223 11.17 -7.46 -17.03
CA ALA A 223 10.34 -6.27 -16.90
C ALA A 223 11.15 -5.06 -16.42
N MET A 224 12.01 -5.22 -15.40
CA MET A 224 12.84 -4.14 -14.88
C MET A 224 13.90 -3.69 -15.90
N ASP A 225 14.53 -4.61 -16.63
CA ASP A 225 15.45 -4.28 -17.74
C ASP A 225 14.74 -3.46 -18.84
N SER A 226 13.45 -3.71 -19.06
CA SER A 226 12.62 -2.92 -19.99
C SER A 226 12.22 -1.57 -19.38
N ALA A 227 11.89 -1.54 -18.10
CA ALA A 227 11.50 -0.32 -17.39
C ALA A 227 12.67 0.67 -17.26
N GLU A 228 13.90 0.19 -17.01
CA GLU A 228 15.09 1.03 -17.00
C GLU A 228 15.29 1.80 -18.30
N LYS A 229 14.96 1.19 -19.42
CA LYS A 229 15.07 1.84 -20.74
C LYS A 229 13.93 2.79 -21.04
N HIS A 230 12.73 2.48 -20.56
CA HIS A 230 11.52 3.10 -21.08
C HIS A 230 10.72 3.91 -20.06
N LEU A 231 10.74 3.55 -18.77
CA LEU A 231 9.89 4.16 -17.76
C LEU A 231 10.62 5.19 -16.88
N TRP A 232 11.81 4.88 -16.35
CA TRP A 232 12.53 5.85 -15.54
C TRP A 232 13.09 7.00 -16.38
N LYS A 233 12.80 8.23 -15.96
CA LYS A 233 13.22 9.46 -16.64
C LYS A 233 13.87 10.41 -15.66
N ASN A 234 14.99 10.99 -16.11
CA ASN A 234 15.60 12.12 -15.41
C ASN A 234 14.79 13.38 -15.66
N VAL A 235 14.61 14.16 -14.61
CA VAL A 235 13.91 15.46 -14.66
C VAL A 235 14.74 16.50 -13.93
N THR A 236 15.06 17.59 -14.60
CA THR A 236 15.70 18.74 -13.97
C THR A 236 14.64 19.73 -13.50
N VAL A 237 14.45 19.86 -12.20
CA VAL A 237 13.45 20.78 -11.64
C VAL A 237 14.00 22.20 -11.50
N VAL A 238 15.23 22.30 -10.99
CA VAL A 238 15.94 23.58 -10.80
C VAL A 238 17.33 23.46 -11.40
N PRO A 239 17.81 24.48 -12.12
CA PRO A 239 19.18 24.51 -12.65
C PRO A 239 20.20 24.26 -11.51
N ASN A 240 21.20 23.43 -11.78
CA ASN A 240 22.27 23.07 -10.85
C ASN A 240 21.84 22.25 -9.63
N ALA A 241 20.57 21.88 -9.50
CA ALA A 241 20.14 20.88 -8.51
C ALA A 241 20.29 19.46 -9.06
N PRO A 242 20.38 18.43 -8.19
CA PRO A 242 20.33 17.05 -8.64
C PRO A 242 19.05 16.77 -9.43
N SER A 243 19.17 16.02 -10.52
CA SER A 243 18.02 15.56 -11.28
C SER A 243 17.17 14.59 -10.45
N LEU A 244 15.86 14.72 -10.55
CA LEU A 244 14.93 13.72 -10.05
C LEU A 244 14.87 12.53 -11.02
N VAL A 245 14.53 11.37 -10.50
CA VAL A 245 14.25 10.16 -11.28
C VAL A 245 12.81 9.75 -11.03
N VAL A 246 11.97 9.92 -12.04
CA VAL A 246 10.53 9.67 -11.96
C VAL A 246 10.10 8.56 -12.91
N VAL A 247 9.01 7.89 -12.58
CA VAL A 247 8.40 6.88 -13.45
C VAL A 247 7.48 7.58 -14.44
N ALA A 248 7.75 7.42 -15.73
CA ALA A 248 6.95 8.03 -16.78
C ALA A 248 5.75 7.16 -17.16
N ASP A 249 4.67 7.82 -17.60
CA ASP A 249 3.64 7.21 -18.42
C ASP A 249 4.15 7.08 -19.85
N THR A 250 4.41 5.88 -20.32
CA THR A 250 4.89 5.62 -21.67
C THR A 250 3.81 4.91 -22.48
N TYR A 251 3.62 5.33 -23.72
CA TYR A 251 2.63 4.74 -24.62
C TYR A 251 3.32 4.05 -25.79
N ALA A 252 2.62 3.14 -26.41
CA ALA A 252 3.04 2.57 -27.69
C ALA A 252 3.50 3.69 -28.64
N ARG A 253 4.55 3.44 -29.46
CA ARG A 253 5.22 4.40 -30.34
C ARG A 253 6.12 5.42 -29.61
N GLY A 254 6.53 5.15 -28.36
CA GLY A 254 7.59 5.89 -27.69
C GLY A 254 7.23 7.26 -27.14
N ARG A 255 5.96 7.63 -27.08
CA ARG A 255 5.54 8.85 -26.39
C ARG A 255 5.60 8.64 -24.90
N SER A 256 6.40 9.44 -24.19
CA SER A 256 6.53 9.38 -22.73
C SER A 256 6.17 10.73 -22.11
N TRP A 257 5.54 10.67 -20.96
CA TRP A 257 5.23 11.81 -20.12
C TRP A 257 5.82 11.58 -18.74
N ALA A 258 6.81 12.38 -18.38
CA ALA A 258 7.36 12.31 -17.03
C ALA A 258 6.29 12.82 -16.05
N ARG A 259 5.93 11.95 -15.14
CA ARG A 259 4.98 12.19 -14.06
C ARG A 259 5.54 11.67 -12.76
N LEU A 260 5.18 12.32 -11.69
CA LEU A 260 5.34 11.79 -10.36
C LEU A 260 3.93 11.51 -9.85
N GLU A 261 3.49 10.27 -10.00
CA GLU A 261 2.24 9.75 -9.46
C GLU A 261 2.55 9.10 -8.12
N HIS A 262 1.80 9.45 -7.07
CA HIS A 262 2.08 8.97 -5.72
C HIS A 262 2.10 7.44 -5.66
N LEU A 263 1.12 6.78 -6.28
CA LEU A 263 1.07 5.33 -6.40
C LEU A 263 2.37 4.72 -6.94
N ALA A 264 2.97 5.31 -7.98
CA ALA A 264 4.20 4.77 -8.57
C ALA A 264 5.42 4.83 -7.62
N CYS A 265 5.31 5.53 -6.49
CA CYS A 265 6.39 5.67 -5.53
C CYS A 265 6.72 4.38 -4.76
N PHE A 266 5.82 3.40 -4.70
CA PHE A 266 6.12 2.06 -4.16
C PHE A 266 7.31 1.40 -4.89
N SER A 267 7.56 1.77 -6.16
CA SER A 267 8.61 1.18 -6.98
C SER A 267 10.01 1.41 -6.42
N GLY A 268 10.21 2.42 -5.57
CA GLY A 268 11.44 2.58 -4.79
C GLY A 268 11.67 1.38 -3.85
N GLY A 269 10.67 1.03 -3.07
CA GLY A 269 10.69 -0.14 -2.17
C GLY A 269 10.81 -1.46 -2.92
N MET A 270 10.05 -1.62 -4.01
CA MET A 270 10.13 -2.78 -4.89
C MET A 270 11.55 -3.02 -5.43
N MET A 271 12.22 -1.97 -5.90
CA MET A 271 13.60 -2.06 -6.39
C MET A 271 14.61 -2.28 -5.27
N ALA A 272 14.38 -1.72 -4.08
CA ALA A 272 15.21 -1.98 -2.90
C ALA A 272 15.15 -3.47 -2.52
N LEU A 273 13.95 -4.04 -2.44
CA LEU A 273 13.74 -5.47 -2.21
C LEU A 273 14.40 -6.32 -3.30
N GLY A 274 14.13 -6.01 -4.58
CA GLY A 274 14.71 -6.71 -5.72
C GLY A 274 16.24 -6.74 -5.70
N SER A 275 16.89 -5.68 -5.20
CA SER A 275 18.35 -5.62 -5.04
C SER A 275 18.92 -6.66 -4.07
N ARG A 276 18.09 -7.19 -3.19
CA ARG A 276 18.44 -8.17 -2.14
C ARG A 276 18.05 -9.59 -2.49
N VAL A 277 16.85 -9.76 -3.04
CA VAL A 277 16.28 -11.10 -3.27
C VAL A 277 16.54 -11.65 -4.68
N VAL A 278 16.82 -10.78 -5.67
CA VAL A 278 17.12 -11.21 -7.03
C VAL A 278 18.64 -11.28 -7.25
N PRO A 279 19.18 -12.43 -7.68
CA PRO A 279 20.62 -12.59 -7.88
C PRO A 279 21.20 -11.59 -8.88
N ASN A 280 22.38 -11.05 -8.58
CA ASN A 280 23.16 -10.15 -9.45
C ASN A 280 22.48 -8.83 -9.82
N ARG A 281 21.54 -8.35 -9.00
CA ARG A 281 20.76 -7.12 -9.25
C ARG A 281 21.00 -6.00 -8.21
N ARG A 282 22.21 -5.95 -7.63
CA ARG A 282 22.57 -4.91 -6.62
C ARG A 282 22.42 -3.47 -7.13
N HIS A 283 22.54 -3.23 -8.44
CA HIS A 283 22.35 -1.90 -9.05
C HIS A 283 20.94 -1.36 -8.88
N TYR A 284 19.93 -2.22 -8.69
CA TYR A 284 18.56 -1.81 -8.38
C TYR A 284 18.47 -0.91 -7.15
N LEU A 285 19.39 -1.06 -6.19
CA LEU A 285 19.43 -0.20 -5.00
C LEU A 285 19.67 1.28 -5.34
N ASN A 286 20.43 1.57 -6.40
CA ASN A 286 20.62 2.95 -6.84
C ASN A 286 19.35 3.54 -7.44
N ILE A 287 18.61 2.76 -8.24
CA ILE A 287 17.31 3.16 -8.81
C ILE A 287 16.31 3.38 -7.67
N ALA A 288 16.25 2.44 -6.71
CA ALA A 288 15.43 2.54 -5.52
C ALA A 288 15.67 3.86 -4.77
N ARG A 289 16.95 4.17 -4.49
CA ARG A 289 17.32 5.40 -3.81
C ARG A 289 16.88 6.64 -4.58
N LEU A 290 17.18 6.73 -5.86
CA LEU A 290 16.85 7.89 -6.69
C LEU A 290 15.34 8.09 -6.82
N THR A 291 14.58 7.00 -6.98
CA THR A 291 13.11 7.06 -7.07
C THR A 291 12.50 7.50 -5.74
N THR A 292 12.95 6.91 -4.61
CA THR A 292 12.47 7.28 -3.27
C THR A 292 12.80 8.74 -2.93
N GLU A 293 14.02 9.19 -3.28
CA GLU A 293 14.43 10.59 -3.16
C GLU A 293 13.50 11.54 -3.92
N SER A 294 13.13 11.17 -5.14
CA SER A 294 12.26 11.98 -5.98
C SER A 294 10.84 12.03 -5.43
N CYS A 295 10.35 10.92 -4.87
CA CYS A 295 9.05 10.88 -4.22
C CYS A 295 9.04 11.69 -2.92
N TYR A 296 10.08 11.58 -2.09
CA TYR A 296 10.24 12.43 -0.91
C TYR A 296 10.33 13.93 -1.28
N TRP A 297 11.02 14.25 -2.39
CA TRP A 297 11.08 15.63 -2.88
C TRP A 297 9.69 16.23 -3.12
N SER A 298 8.72 15.45 -3.60
CA SER A 298 7.35 15.97 -3.81
C SER A 298 6.69 16.43 -2.51
N TYR A 299 6.99 15.76 -1.39
CA TYR A 299 6.55 16.17 -0.05
C TYR A 299 7.26 17.45 0.38
N ASN A 300 8.58 17.46 0.34
CA ASN A 300 9.40 18.58 0.80
C ASN A 300 9.23 19.85 -0.06
N SER A 301 8.66 19.74 -1.26
CA SER A 301 8.42 20.87 -2.16
C SER A 301 7.05 21.52 -2.03
N SER A 302 6.14 20.94 -1.24
CA SER A 302 4.81 21.47 -0.99
C SER A 302 4.76 22.36 0.25
N LEU A 303 3.71 23.20 0.34
CA LEU A 303 3.49 24.10 1.48
C LEU A 303 3.19 23.34 2.79
N THR A 304 2.50 22.23 2.69
CA THR A 304 2.11 21.39 3.83
C THR A 304 3.16 20.35 4.21
N GLY A 305 4.19 20.14 3.39
CA GLY A 305 5.09 19.00 3.54
C GLY A 305 4.44 17.65 3.21
N LEU A 306 3.34 17.63 2.42
CA LEU A 306 2.64 16.44 1.95
C LEU A 306 2.71 16.35 0.43
N GLY A 307 2.88 15.13 -0.09
CA GLY A 307 2.99 14.90 -1.53
C GLY A 307 1.63 14.93 -2.22
N PRO A 308 1.48 15.62 -3.36
CA PRO A 308 0.26 15.57 -4.15
C PRO A 308 0.09 14.19 -4.81
N GLU A 309 -1.16 13.83 -5.16
CA GLU A 309 -1.46 12.58 -5.86
C GLU A 309 -0.74 12.47 -7.21
N ASN A 310 -0.59 13.58 -7.95
CA ASN A 310 0.04 13.53 -9.27
C ASN A 310 0.57 14.90 -9.72
N MET A 311 1.81 14.92 -10.22
CA MET A 311 2.40 16.09 -10.89
C MET A 311 3.04 15.71 -12.22
N GLU A 312 3.07 16.66 -13.14
CA GLU A 312 3.56 16.50 -14.51
C GLU A 312 4.69 17.50 -14.80
N PHE A 313 5.72 17.03 -15.49
CA PHE A 313 6.87 17.83 -15.88
C PHE A 313 6.80 18.23 -17.35
N PHE A 314 7.42 19.36 -17.71
CA PHE A 314 7.47 19.82 -19.10
C PHE A 314 8.19 18.80 -19.99
N ARG A 315 7.60 18.54 -21.15
CA ARG A 315 8.15 17.66 -22.17
C ARG A 315 9.13 18.42 -23.08
N PRO A 316 10.00 17.72 -23.81
CA PRO A 316 10.94 18.34 -24.75
C PRO A 316 10.31 19.28 -25.79
N PHE A 317 9.04 19.03 -26.12
CA PHE A 317 8.32 19.77 -27.16
C PHE A 317 7.33 20.82 -26.63
N ASP A 318 7.20 20.96 -25.33
CA ASP A 318 6.32 21.96 -24.72
C ASP A 318 6.93 23.35 -24.94
N LYS A 319 6.13 24.28 -25.45
CA LYS A 319 6.59 25.63 -25.78
C LYS A 319 7.09 26.42 -24.58
N ASP A 320 6.52 26.13 -23.41
CA ASP A 320 6.83 26.83 -22.14
C ASP A 320 7.83 26.07 -21.26
N ARG A 321 8.49 25.04 -21.77
CA ARG A 321 9.38 24.16 -21.02
C ARG A 321 10.57 24.86 -20.34
N TYR A 322 10.89 26.08 -20.80
CA TYR A 322 12.02 26.85 -20.28
C TYR A 322 11.64 27.81 -19.15
N HIS A 323 10.39 27.83 -18.73
CA HIS A 323 9.94 28.65 -17.62
C HIS A 323 10.04 27.87 -16.31
N ILE A 324 11.27 27.63 -15.85
CA ILE A 324 11.52 27.11 -14.51
C ILE A 324 11.43 28.30 -13.54
N THR A 325 10.49 28.26 -12.63
CA THR A 325 10.39 29.25 -11.56
C THR A 325 11.13 28.69 -10.34
N SER A 326 12.17 29.39 -9.88
CA SER A 326 12.77 29.09 -8.58
C SER A 326 11.77 29.45 -7.49
N ALA A 327 11.45 28.50 -6.62
CA ALA A 327 10.55 28.74 -5.49
C ALA A 327 11.15 29.74 -4.48
N ALA A 328 12.47 29.89 -4.47
CA ALA A 328 13.17 30.73 -3.49
C ALA A 328 13.21 32.23 -3.86
N ASP A 329 13.21 32.57 -5.14
CA ASP A 329 13.42 33.95 -5.58
C ASP A 329 12.47 34.42 -6.69
N GLY A 330 11.56 33.57 -7.15
CA GLY A 330 10.61 33.88 -8.22
C GLY A 330 11.25 34.08 -9.60
N THR A 331 12.54 33.76 -9.76
CA THR A 331 13.22 33.93 -11.04
C THR A 331 12.80 32.87 -12.05
N ARG A 332 12.58 33.29 -13.29
CA ARG A 332 12.28 32.40 -14.40
C ARG A 332 13.56 32.12 -15.18
N HIS A 333 13.96 30.88 -15.21
CA HIS A 333 15.10 30.43 -16.00
C HIS A 333 14.63 29.95 -17.38
N ARG A 334 15.32 30.41 -18.42
CA ARG A 334 14.96 30.09 -19.81
C ARG A 334 15.73 28.91 -20.40
N ASP A 335 16.84 28.54 -19.81
CA ASP A 335 17.76 27.59 -20.42
C ASP A 335 17.58 26.20 -19.79
N SER A 336 17.15 25.23 -20.58
CA SER A 336 17.17 23.83 -20.18
C SER A 336 18.61 23.33 -20.19
N PRO A 337 19.06 22.63 -19.14
CA PRO A 337 20.35 21.95 -19.17
C PRO A 337 20.46 21.03 -20.38
N VAL A 338 21.60 21.04 -21.02
CA VAL A 338 21.88 20.14 -22.15
C VAL A 338 21.86 18.70 -21.61
N GLY A 339 20.96 17.86 -22.13
CA GLY A 339 20.88 16.45 -21.80
C GLY A 339 19.61 15.99 -21.09
N ASP A 340 18.89 16.88 -20.40
CA ASP A 340 17.64 16.53 -19.74
C ASP A 340 16.43 16.87 -20.62
N PRO A 341 15.71 15.85 -21.14
CA PRO A 341 14.57 16.09 -22.02
C PRO A 341 13.31 16.59 -21.28
N PHE A 342 13.27 16.41 -19.93
CA PHE A 342 12.18 16.86 -19.08
C PHE A 342 12.71 17.89 -18.09
N VAL A 343 11.99 18.99 -17.93
CA VAL A 343 12.42 20.11 -17.07
C VAL A 343 11.22 20.73 -16.37
N GLY A 344 11.42 21.23 -15.15
CA GLY A 344 10.45 22.00 -14.38
C GLY A 344 9.09 21.31 -14.18
N VAL A 345 8.39 21.69 -13.16
CA VAL A 345 7.01 21.26 -12.93
C VAL A 345 6.11 22.03 -13.88
N ARG A 346 5.39 21.32 -14.74
CA ARG A 346 4.40 21.89 -15.65
C ARG A 346 3.11 22.24 -14.92
N ARG A 347 2.65 21.30 -14.12
CA ARG A 347 1.45 21.45 -13.28
C ARG A 347 1.36 20.34 -12.24
N ILE A 348 0.69 20.61 -11.15
CA ILE A 348 0.16 19.59 -10.26
C ILE A 348 -1.19 19.18 -10.87
N VAL A 349 -1.34 17.89 -11.19
CA VAL A 349 -2.52 17.37 -11.90
C VAL A 349 -3.63 17.09 -10.91
N SER A 350 -3.26 16.55 -9.73
CA SER A 350 -4.16 16.27 -8.62
C SER A 350 -3.47 16.74 -7.35
N GLU A 351 -4.01 17.80 -6.77
CA GLU A 351 -3.39 18.54 -5.66
C GLU A 351 -3.74 17.95 -4.28
N ASP A 352 -4.64 16.97 -4.25
CA ASP A 352 -5.08 16.31 -3.04
C ASP A 352 -4.01 15.37 -2.48
N TYR A 353 -4.07 15.11 -1.17
CA TYR A 353 -3.32 14.08 -0.48
C TYR A 353 -4.27 13.14 0.27
N ARG A 354 -4.20 11.86 -0.03
CA ARG A 354 -5.16 10.84 0.41
C ARG A 354 -4.63 9.90 1.48
N ASN A 355 -3.65 10.36 2.25
CA ASN A 355 -3.00 9.54 3.30
C ASN A 355 -2.31 8.27 2.77
N ARG A 356 -1.86 8.27 1.52
CA ARG A 356 -1.29 7.11 0.83
C ARG A 356 0.06 6.67 1.38
N PRO A 357 0.36 5.35 1.35
CA PRO A 357 1.55 4.73 1.95
C PRO A 357 2.78 4.66 1.04
N GLU A 358 2.68 4.76 -0.29
CA GLU A 358 3.71 4.28 -1.23
C GLU A 358 5.08 4.98 -1.05
N VAL A 359 5.09 6.22 -0.56
CA VAL A 359 6.35 6.92 -0.28
C VAL A 359 6.95 6.46 1.04
N ILE A 360 6.15 6.36 2.11
CA ILE A 360 6.66 5.87 3.40
C ILE A 360 7.01 4.37 3.34
N GLU A 361 6.33 3.58 2.52
CA GLU A 361 6.72 2.22 2.19
C GLU A 361 8.13 2.18 1.63
N SER A 362 8.40 2.95 0.57
CA SER A 362 9.72 3.01 -0.06
C SER A 362 10.80 3.53 0.90
N VAL A 363 10.47 4.49 1.77
CA VAL A 363 11.37 4.98 2.83
C VAL A 363 11.71 3.86 3.81
N LEU A 364 10.71 3.06 4.25
CA LEU A 364 10.95 1.90 5.11
C LEU A 364 11.86 0.87 4.45
N TYR A 365 11.59 0.50 3.19
CA TYR A 365 12.43 -0.45 2.46
C TYR A 365 13.87 0.07 2.30
N MET A 366 14.05 1.35 2.02
CA MET A 366 15.38 1.97 1.95
C MET A 366 16.09 1.93 3.31
N TRP A 367 15.40 2.23 4.41
CA TRP A 367 15.94 2.08 5.76
C TRP A 367 16.38 0.64 6.03
N ARG A 368 15.49 -0.32 5.83
CA ARG A 368 15.75 -1.74 6.12
C ARG A 368 16.85 -2.34 5.25
N THR A 369 17.02 -1.86 4.03
CA THR A 369 18.05 -2.38 3.09
C THR A 369 19.40 -1.71 3.24
N THR A 370 19.46 -0.46 3.69
CA THR A 370 20.70 0.33 3.75
C THR A 370 21.21 0.58 5.17
N GLY A 371 20.33 0.67 6.16
CA GLY A 371 20.65 1.14 7.51
C GLY A 371 21.02 2.62 7.58
N ASP A 372 20.73 3.41 6.54
CA ASP A 372 21.06 4.84 6.50
C ASP A 372 19.98 5.64 7.26
N PRO A 373 20.32 6.31 8.39
CA PRO A 373 19.37 7.02 9.23
C PRO A 373 18.67 8.19 8.53
N VAL A 374 19.18 8.66 7.39
CA VAL A 374 18.54 9.71 6.59
C VAL A 374 17.09 9.33 6.21
N TRP A 375 16.81 8.04 6.06
CA TRP A 375 15.47 7.56 5.73
C TRP A 375 14.50 7.68 6.91
N GLN A 376 14.97 7.44 8.13
CA GLN A 376 14.17 7.69 9.32
C GLN A 376 13.91 9.20 9.52
N GLU A 377 14.90 10.04 9.29
CA GLU A 377 14.74 11.49 9.36
C GLU A 377 13.66 11.98 8.37
N ARG A 378 13.71 11.53 7.12
CA ARG A 378 12.69 11.84 6.10
C ARG A 378 11.31 11.35 6.48
N GLY A 379 11.23 10.11 6.94
CA GLY A 379 9.97 9.55 7.44
C GLY A 379 9.39 10.34 8.61
N TRP A 380 10.25 10.85 9.50
CA TRP A 380 9.81 11.69 10.60
C TRP A 380 9.24 13.04 10.12
N GLN A 381 9.91 13.69 9.16
CA GLN A 381 9.43 14.94 8.58
C GLN A 381 8.07 14.74 7.89
N MET A 382 7.92 13.66 7.12
CA MET A 382 6.65 13.30 6.50
C MET A 382 5.56 13.02 7.54
N PHE A 383 5.88 12.27 8.60
CA PHE A 383 4.94 11.98 9.69
C PHE A 383 4.50 13.26 10.43
N ALA A 384 5.43 14.14 10.74
CA ALA A 384 5.13 15.42 11.39
C ALA A 384 4.19 16.29 10.54
N SER A 385 4.45 16.36 9.23
CA SER A 385 3.57 17.06 8.28
C SER A 385 2.19 16.42 8.21
N TRP A 386 2.13 15.08 8.16
CA TRP A 386 0.88 14.34 8.14
C TRP A 386 0.04 14.58 9.39
N MET A 387 0.63 14.50 10.57
CA MET A 387 -0.07 14.77 11.82
C MET A 387 -0.48 16.24 11.96
N THR A 388 0.32 17.16 11.42
CA THR A 388 0.01 18.60 11.45
C THR A 388 -1.22 18.94 10.61
N HIS A 389 -1.34 18.35 9.43
CA HIS A 389 -2.30 18.78 8.42
C HIS A 389 -3.47 17.84 8.19
N CYS A 390 -3.34 16.55 8.55
CA CYS A 390 -4.39 15.56 8.29
C CYS A 390 -5.11 15.07 9.55
N LEU A 391 -4.54 15.27 10.76
CA LEU A 391 -5.15 14.80 12.00
C LEU A 391 -6.44 15.58 12.29
N VAL A 392 -7.53 14.84 12.45
CA VAL A 392 -8.85 15.35 12.83
C VAL A 392 -9.36 14.63 14.07
N ARG A 393 -10.52 15.05 14.59
CA ARG A 393 -11.08 14.51 15.83
C ARG A 393 -11.19 12.99 15.89
N SER A 394 -11.48 12.33 14.78
CA SER A 394 -11.80 10.88 14.75
C SER A 394 -10.83 10.08 13.89
N GLY A 395 -9.68 10.64 13.50
CA GLY A 395 -8.71 9.97 12.65
C GLY A 395 -7.87 10.94 11.86
N VAL A 396 -7.55 10.59 10.64
CA VAL A 396 -6.85 11.45 9.68
C VAL A 396 -7.71 11.63 8.43
N SER A 397 -7.79 12.85 7.93
CA SER A 397 -8.59 13.17 6.77
C SER A 397 -7.72 13.39 5.52
N THR A 398 -8.26 13.03 4.37
CA THR A 398 -7.77 13.53 3.08
C THR A 398 -7.83 15.05 3.06
N ILE A 399 -6.84 15.72 2.47
CA ILE A 399 -6.85 17.15 2.20
C ILE A 399 -6.93 17.42 0.69
N ARG A 400 -7.62 18.49 0.32
CA ARG A 400 -7.91 18.80 -1.10
C ARG A 400 -6.75 19.43 -1.84
N ASN A 401 -5.84 20.10 -1.15
CA ASN A 401 -4.72 20.80 -1.77
C ASN A 401 -3.52 20.88 -0.83
N VAL A 402 -2.40 20.25 -1.23
CA VAL A 402 -1.14 20.25 -0.48
C VAL A 402 -0.45 21.62 -0.46
N ASN A 403 -0.84 22.55 -1.32
CA ASN A 403 -0.28 23.90 -1.41
C ASN A 403 -1.24 24.98 -0.88
N GLN A 404 -2.17 24.58 -0.02
CA GLN A 404 -3.10 25.48 0.64
C GLN A 404 -3.02 25.33 2.15
N VAL A 405 -2.80 26.44 2.86
CA VAL A 405 -2.88 26.55 4.32
C VAL A 405 -3.74 27.78 4.63
N PRO A 406 -4.79 27.63 5.46
CA PRO A 406 -5.29 26.42 6.11
C PRO A 406 -5.77 25.37 5.10
N VAL A 407 -5.63 24.08 5.49
CA VAL A 407 -6.04 22.95 4.63
C VAL A 407 -7.57 22.84 4.56
N LEU A 408 -8.06 22.30 3.45
CA LEU A 408 -9.47 21.91 3.30
C LEU A 408 -9.57 20.38 3.34
N TYR A 409 -10.37 19.88 4.27
CA TYR A 409 -10.62 18.44 4.43
C TYR A 409 -11.64 17.90 3.43
N ASP A 410 -11.57 16.62 3.16
CA ASP A 410 -12.48 15.89 2.26
C ASP A 410 -13.14 14.70 2.95
N ASP A 411 -13.40 14.77 4.24
CA ASP A 411 -14.10 13.79 5.08
C ASP A 411 -13.99 12.33 4.58
N SER A 412 -12.76 11.92 4.25
CA SER A 412 -12.42 10.60 3.73
C SER A 412 -11.18 10.06 4.43
N MET A 413 -11.28 8.81 4.88
CA MET A 413 -10.18 8.03 5.44
C MET A 413 -10.29 6.60 4.91
N GLU A 414 -9.35 6.22 4.08
CA GLU A 414 -9.31 4.89 3.44
C GLU A 414 -8.82 3.81 4.42
N SER A 415 -9.16 2.54 4.17
CA SER A 415 -8.77 1.44 5.06
C SER A 415 -7.26 1.20 5.06
N PHE A 416 -6.58 1.46 3.96
CA PHE A 416 -5.13 1.37 3.86
C PHE A 416 -4.37 2.31 4.81
N VAL A 417 -5.01 3.33 5.35
CA VAL A 417 -4.40 4.17 6.40
C VAL A 417 -3.99 3.32 7.59
N PHE A 418 -4.85 2.38 7.99
CA PHE A 418 -4.56 1.43 9.06
C PHE A 418 -3.72 0.26 8.59
N ALA A 419 -4.07 -0.32 7.45
CA ALA A 419 -3.35 -1.47 6.91
C ALA A 419 -1.88 -1.16 6.62
N GLU A 420 -1.61 0.04 6.10
CA GLU A 420 -0.33 0.39 5.50
C GLU A 420 0.33 1.60 6.15
N THR A 421 -0.28 2.80 6.03
CA THR A 421 0.39 4.07 6.35
C THR A 421 0.85 4.11 7.80
N PHE A 422 -0.03 3.80 8.76
CA PHE A 422 0.36 3.70 10.17
C PHE A 422 1.38 2.59 10.41
N LYS A 423 1.22 1.44 9.77
CA LYS A 423 2.12 0.30 9.93
C LYS A 423 3.53 0.63 9.46
N TYR A 424 3.68 1.23 8.27
CA TYR A 424 4.99 1.60 7.75
C TYR A 424 5.69 2.67 8.59
N TYR A 425 4.96 3.70 9.06
CA TYR A 425 5.54 4.66 10.01
C TYR A 425 5.95 3.99 11.32
N TYR A 426 5.12 3.12 11.87
CA TYR A 426 5.44 2.42 13.11
C TYR A 426 6.68 1.52 12.96
N LEU A 427 6.77 0.76 11.87
CA LEU A 427 7.90 -0.12 11.60
C LEU A 427 9.20 0.64 11.26
N LEU A 428 9.10 1.84 10.70
CA LEU A 428 10.27 2.67 10.42
C LEU A 428 11.02 3.07 11.70
N PHE A 429 10.28 3.29 12.78
CA PHE A 429 10.83 3.69 14.09
C PHE A 429 10.89 2.53 15.11
N SER A 430 10.55 1.32 14.68
CA SER A 430 10.65 0.11 15.48
C SER A 430 11.99 -0.62 15.24
N PRO A 431 12.42 -1.50 16.15
CA PRO A 431 13.57 -2.38 15.92
C PRO A 431 13.42 -3.15 14.60
N PRO A 432 14.50 -3.35 13.82
CA PRO A 432 14.43 -4.02 12.52
C PRO A 432 13.94 -5.48 12.56
N ASP A 433 14.05 -6.15 13.71
CA ASP A 433 13.57 -7.51 13.94
C ASP A 433 12.05 -7.58 14.25
N LEU A 434 11.41 -6.44 14.52
CA LEU A 434 9.96 -6.36 14.52
C LEU A 434 9.46 -6.41 13.08
N VAL A 435 8.90 -7.51 12.65
CA VAL A 435 8.52 -7.81 11.25
C VAL A 435 9.73 -7.62 10.29
N SER A 436 10.73 -8.50 10.47
CA SER A 436 11.93 -8.50 9.62
C SER A 436 11.60 -8.86 8.17
N LEU A 437 12.21 -8.16 7.20
CA LEU A 437 12.10 -8.50 5.77
C LEU A 437 12.78 -9.83 5.39
N ASP A 438 13.58 -10.43 6.29
CA ASP A 438 14.13 -11.77 6.12
C ASP A 438 13.14 -12.87 6.51
N ASP A 439 12.17 -12.55 7.37
CA ASP A 439 11.18 -13.48 7.89
C ASP A 439 9.77 -13.24 7.34
N PHE A 440 9.51 -12.07 6.76
CA PHE A 440 8.20 -11.68 6.25
C PHE A 440 8.28 -11.06 4.85
N VAL A 441 7.22 -11.26 4.09
CA VAL A 441 6.98 -10.61 2.79
C VAL A 441 5.68 -9.83 2.90
N PHE A 442 5.73 -8.52 2.66
CA PHE A 442 4.52 -7.69 2.67
C PHE A 442 3.76 -7.82 1.36
N THR A 443 2.43 -7.96 1.42
CA THR A 443 1.55 -7.85 0.25
C THR A 443 1.46 -6.40 -0.25
N THR A 444 0.72 -6.17 -1.31
CA THR A 444 0.45 -4.80 -1.83
C THR A 444 -0.36 -3.94 -0.86
N GLU A 445 -1.12 -4.56 0.06
CA GLU A 445 -1.86 -3.87 1.15
C GLU A 445 -1.08 -3.92 2.48
N ALA A 446 0.25 -4.12 2.39
CA ALA A 446 1.16 -4.20 3.53
C ALA A 446 0.86 -5.31 4.57
N HIS A 447 0.19 -6.37 4.19
CA HIS A 447 -0.03 -7.51 5.05
C HIS A 447 1.21 -8.41 5.09
N PRO A 448 1.91 -8.57 6.24
CA PRO A 448 3.10 -9.41 6.34
C PRO A 448 2.75 -10.90 6.36
N PHE A 449 3.20 -11.63 5.35
CA PHE A 449 3.14 -13.08 5.29
C PHE A 449 4.50 -13.68 5.67
N LEU A 450 4.49 -14.80 6.39
CA LEU A 450 5.71 -15.51 6.75
C LEU A 450 6.44 -16.04 5.53
N ALA A 451 7.69 -15.61 5.35
CA ALA A 451 8.58 -16.13 4.33
C ALA A 451 9.01 -17.57 4.63
N PRO A 452 9.33 -18.40 3.62
CA PRO A 452 9.84 -19.75 3.83
C PRO A 452 11.13 -19.75 4.66
N LYS A 453 11.24 -20.71 5.55
CA LYS A 453 12.41 -20.87 6.43
C LYS A 453 12.96 -22.30 6.36
N ASN A 454 14.26 -22.42 6.18
CA ASN A 454 14.94 -23.73 6.13
C ASN A 454 14.34 -24.71 5.10
N GLY A 455 13.94 -24.20 3.92
CA GLY A 455 13.41 -25.01 2.82
C GLY A 455 11.98 -25.52 3.04
N ARG A 456 11.23 -24.95 3.98
CA ARG A 456 9.82 -25.27 4.22
C ARG A 456 8.97 -24.02 4.37
N TRP A 457 7.69 -24.15 4.12
CA TRP A 457 6.73 -23.09 4.39
C TRP A 457 6.68 -22.79 5.88
N ALA A 458 6.90 -21.53 6.27
CA ALA A 458 6.87 -21.13 7.66
C ALA A 458 5.43 -21.14 8.21
N ARG A 459 5.31 -21.48 9.49
CA ARG A 459 4.06 -21.48 10.24
C ARG A 459 4.15 -20.51 11.43
N PRO A 460 3.01 -20.03 11.95
CA PRO A 460 2.99 -19.26 13.17
C PRO A 460 3.85 -19.91 14.27
N GLY A 461 4.75 -19.14 14.86
CA GLY A 461 5.72 -19.61 15.86
C GLY A 461 7.06 -20.13 15.32
N ASP A 462 7.25 -20.27 14.00
CA ASP A 462 8.56 -20.57 13.40
C ASP A 462 9.50 -19.36 13.45
N VAL A 463 8.94 -18.18 13.41
CA VAL A 463 9.66 -16.92 13.60
C VAL A 463 9.39 -16.44 15.01
N PRO A 464 10.43 -16.18 15.81
CA PRO A 464 10.24 -15.54 17.11
C PRO A 464 9.81 -14.09 16.85
N VAL A 465 8.51 -13.88 16.79
CA VAL A 465 7.97 -12.53 16.76
C VAL A 465 8.17 -11.95 18.14
N SER A 466 8.96 -10.88 18.26
CA SER A 466 9.15 -10.16 19.52
C SER A 466 7.92 -9.34 19.93
N PHE A 467 6.73 -9.78 19.55
CA PHE A 467 5.52 -9.23 20.13
C PHE A 467 5.50 -9.55 21.62
N PRO A 468 5.05 -8.64 22.50
CA PRO A 468 4.81 -8.96 23.88
C PRO A 468 4.00 -10.27 23.90
N LYS A 469 4.55 -11.30 24.54
CA LYS A 469 4.11 -12.69 24.45
C LYS A 469 2.59 -12.79 24.51
N PHE A 470 1.97 -13.06 23.38
CA PHE A 470 0.61 -13.56 23.36
C PHE A 470 0.58 -14.86 24.17
N HIS A 471 -0.22 -14.89 25.20
CA HIS A 471 -0.64 -16.16 25.72
C HIS A 471 -1.43 -16.86 24.62
N ARG A 472 -0.98 -18.02 24.17
CA ARG A 472 -1.54 -18.81 23.06
C ARG A 472 -3.01 -19.23 23.23
N ALA A 473 -3.65 -18.89 24.33
CA ALA A 473 -5.05 -19.11 24.57
C ALA A 473 -5.79 -17.78 24.39
N PHE A 474 -6.19 -17.48 23.15
CA PHE A 474 -7.29 -16.55 22.96
C PHE A 474 -8.49 -17.14 23.70
N PRO A 475 -9.22 -16.34 24.51
CA PRO A 475 -10.46 -16.82 25.07
C PRO A 475 -11.36 -17.31 23.93
N THR A 476 -11.87 -18.52 24.03
CA THR A 476 -12.95 -18.97 23.15
C THR A 476 -14.16 -18.11 23.49
N PHE A 477 -14.47 -17.20 22.60
CA PHE A 477 -15.71 -16.44 22.70
C PHE A 477 -16.86 -17.34 22.27
N ASP A 478 -17.82 -17.59 23.17
CA ASP A 478 -19.12 -18.06 22.74
C ASP A 478 -19.72 -17.01 21.78
N ARG A 479 -20.29 -17.46 20.69
CA ARG A 479 -20.80 -16.62 19.60
C ARG A 479 -21.63 -15.45 20.16
N PRO A 480 -21.15 -14.19 20.12
CA PRO A 480 -21.94 -13.07 20.60
C PRO A 480 -23.17 -12.89 19.71
N SER A 481 -24.28 -12.57 20.31
CA SER A 481 -25.52 -12.23 19.60
C SER A 481 -25.46 -10.84 18.98
N GLY A 482 -24.47 -10.54 18.13
CA GLY A 482 -24.39 -9.35 17.27
C GLY A 482 -24.42 -7.97 17.92
N THR A 483 -24.37 -7.86 19.25
CA THR A 483 -24.32 -6.57 19.97
C THR A 483 -23.32 -6.64 21.11
N LEU A 484 -22.37 -5.72 21.12
CA LEU A 484 -21.47 -5.50 22.26
C LEU A 484 -22.30 -5.36 23.54
N THR A 485 -21.95 -6.10 24.59
CA THR A 485 -22.61 -5.94 25.89
C THR A 485 -22.33 -4.52 26.42
N SER A 486 -23.22 -4.05 27.29
CA SER A 486 -23.04 -2.72 27.93
C SER A 486 -21.70 -2.62 28.68
N MET A 487 -21.20 -3.75 29.18
CA MET A 487 -19.90 -3.83 29.87
C MET A 487 -18.74 -3.70 28.88
N GLN A 488 -18.81 -4.37 27.73
CA GLN A 488 -17.80 -4.24 26.65
C GLN A 488 -17.82 -2.83 26.05
N LYS A 489 -18.99 -2.23 25.84
CA LYS A 489 -19.11 -0.83 25.41
C LYS A 489 -18.51 0.14 26.44
N ASN A 490 -18.77 -0.07 27.73
CA ASN A 490 -18.22 0.76 28.80
C ASN A 490 -16.71 0.55 28.96
N GLN A 491 -16.22 -0.65 28.74
CA GLN A 491 -14.80 -0.96 28.75
C GLN A 491 -14.09 -0.34 27.53
N LEU A 492 -14.69 -0.39 26.36
CA LEU A 492 -14.26 0.34 25.16
C LEU A 492 -14.24 1.85 25.41
N ILE A 493 -15.32 2.41 25.94
CA ILE A 493 -15.42 3.85 26.24
C ILE A 493 -14.38 4.24 27.30
N SER A 494 -14.18 3.44 28.33
CA SER A 494 -13.18 3.67 29.38
C SER A 494 -11.75 3.53 28.86
N GLN A 495 -11.49 2.56 27.98
CA GLN A 495 -10.20 2.42 27.31
C GLN A 495 -10.00 3.54 26.29
N TRP A 496 -11.03 3.88 25.55
CA TRP A 496 -11.08 5.07 24.69
C TRP A 496 -10.87 6.37 25.50
N GLU A 497 -11.46 6.52 26.66
CA GLU A 497 -11.20 7.66 27.54
C GLU A 497 -9.79 7.64 28.13
N HIS A 498 -9.15 6.50 28.27
CA HIS A 498 -7.74 6.36 28.67
C HIS A 498 -6.75 6.60 27.53
N VAL A 499 -7.06 6.17 26.33
CA VAL A 499 -6.37 6.59 25.08
C VAL A 499 -6.64 8.07 24.83
N ASN A 500 -7.81 8.56 25.20
CA ASN A 500 -8.28 9.94 25.10
C ASN A 500 -7.76 10.92 26.17
N VAL A 501 -6.63 10.64 26.79
CA VAL A 501 -5.78 11.76 27.24
C VAL A 501 -5.42 12.66 26.03
N LEU A 502 -5.38 12.08 24.84
CA LEU A 502 -5.29 12.77 23.56
C LEU A 502 -6.56 13.58 23.22
N HIS A 503 -7.77 13.14 23.58
CA HIS A 503 -9.04 13.86 23.38
C HIS A 503 -9.34 14.94 24.40
N ARG A 504 -8.65 14.99 25.54
CA ARG A 504 -8.78 16.11 26.49
C ARG A 504 -7.98 17.36 26.08
N VAL A 505 -7.11 17.23 25.09
CA VAL A 505 -6.71 18.37 24.28
C VAL A 505 -7.85 18.55 23.28
N SER A 506 -8.84 19.36 23.65
CA SER A 506 -9.98 19.59 22.77
C SER A 506 -9.45 20.11 21.43
N LEU A 507 -9.57 19.29 20.38
CA LEU A 507 -9.32 19.70 19.00
C LEU A 507 -10.27 20.84 18.58
N ASP A 508 -11.29 21.14 19.38
CA ASP A 508 -12.08 22.39 19.33
C ASP A 508 -11.21 23.64 19.48
N LYS A 509 -9.93 23.49 19.84
CA LYS A 509 -8.92 24.57 19.96
C LYS A 509 -7.76 24.42 18.98
N TRP A 510 -7.91 23.57 17.96
CA TRP A 510 -6.93 23.53 16.89
C TRP A 510 -6.88 24.90 16.21
N PRO A 511 -5.72 25.57 16.18
CA PRO A 511 -5.61 26.89 15.57
C PRO A 511 -5.59 26.74 14.06
N GLU A 512 -6.76 26.77 13.44
CA GLU A 512 -6.95 26.53 12.01
C GLU A 512 -6.19 27.53 11.12
N ASP A 513 -5.90 28.73 11.65
CA ASP A 513 -5.36 29.86 10.87
C ASP A 513 -3.92 30.27 11.26
N ASP A 514 -3.24 29.58 12.19
CA ASP A 514 -1.92 29.99 12.69
C ASP A 514 -0.92 28.85 12.75
N PRO A 515 0.03 28.74 11.76
CA PRO A 515 1.04 27.71 11.72
C PRO A 515 1.98 27.66 12.94
N ALA A 516 2.25 28.83 13.56
CA ALA A 516 3.08 28.89 14.76
C ALA A 516 2.34 28.34 15.98
N ALA A 517 1.03 28.65 16.10
CA ALA A 517 0.18 28.10 17.13
C ALA A 517 -0.08 26.57 16.90
N GLN A 518 -0.16 26.10 15.66
CA GLN A 518 -0.22 24.66 15.32
C GLN A 518 1.01 23.92 15.80
N LYS A 519 2.20 24.45 15.57
CA LYS A 519 3.46 23.88 16.06
C LYS A 519 3.48 23.79 17.59
N LEU A 520 3.15 24.86 18.28
CA LEU A 520 3.06 24.90 19.76
C LEU A 520 2.02 23.90 20.29
N PHE A 521 0.90 23.75 19.60
CA PHE A 521 -0.13 22.79 19.95
C PHE A 521 0.39 21.34 19.84
N LEU A 522 1.11 21.02 18.76
CA LEU A 522 1.72 19.70 18.56
C LEU A 522 2.81 19.41 19.60
N GLU A 523 3.65 20.38 19.93
CA GLU A 523 4.66 20.25 20.99
C GLU A 523 3.99 19.96 22.35
N ALA A 524 2.94 20.68 22.68
CA ALA A 524 2.15 20.45 23.90
C ALA A 524 1.42 19.11 23.90
N PHE A 525 0.94 18.67 22.72
CA PHE A 525 0.31 17.38 22.50
C PHE A 525 1.30 16.23 22.78
N TRP A 526 2.47 16.24 22.13
CA TRP A 526 3.48 15.21 22.32
C TRP A 526 4.05 15.18 23.74
N ALA A 527 4.21 16.33 24.38
CA ALA A 527 4.61 16.38 25.78
C ALA A 527 3.60 15.66 26.70
N ARG A 528 2.30 15.77 26.42
CA ARG A 528 1.25 15.07 27.18
C ARG A 528 1.18 13.58 26.87
N VAL A 529 1.37 13.18 25.60
CA VAL A 529 1.48 11.77 25.21
C VAL A 529 2.61 11.09 25.96
N ASN A 530 3.79 11.71 25.94
CA ASN A 530 4.97 11.20 26.64
C ASN A 530 4.77 11.11 28.17
N ALA A 531 4.14 12.13 28.76
CA ALA A 531 3.82 12.12 30.20
C ALA A 531 2.81 11.00 30.57
N ALA A 532 1.81 10.75 29.72
CA ALA A 532 0.84 9.67 29.93
C ALA A 532 1.47 8.28 29.78
N GLN A 533 2.42 8.13 28.83
CA GLN A 533 3.18 6.89 28.65
C GLN A 533 4.14 6.60 29.81
N GLN A 534 4.82 7.63 30.35
CA GLN A 534 5.65 7.52 31.53
C GLN A 534 4.86 7.09 32.79
N GLN A 535 3.65 7.60 32.97
CA GLN A 535 2.76 7.19 34.06
C GLN A 535 2.33 5.73 33.98
N ARG A 536 2.35 5.12 32.77
CA ARG A 536 2.04 3.69 32.55
C ARG A 536 3.23 2.76 32.70
N GLY A 537 4.42 3.25 33.09
CA GLY A 537 5.64 2.46 33.28
C GLY A 537 6.22 1.93 31.97
N ARG A 538 5.86 2.48 30.83
CA ARG A 538 6.49 2.22 29.53
C ARG A 538 7.53 3.31 29.28
N THR A 539 8.77 3.06 29.64
CA THR A 539 9.91 3.86 29.19
C THR A 539 10.12 3.62 27.71
N LEU A 540 9.65 4.56 26.87
CA LEU A 540 10.28 4.80 25.59
C LEU A 540 11.49 5.68 25.87
N GLU A 541 12.69 5.15 25.69
CA GLU A 541 13.88 5.98 25.57
C GLU A 541 13.74 6.76 24.25
N THR A 542 13.16 7.93 24.35
CA THR A 542 13.24 8.93 23.28
C THR A 542 14.49 9.72 23.52
N GLU A 543 15.53 9.45 22.75
CA GLU A 543 16.53 10.48 22.49
C GLU A 543 15.81 11.64 21.80
N VAL A 544 15.68 12.74 22.51
CA VAL A 544 15.17 13.99 21.98
C VAL A 544 16.24 14.50 21.01
N TYR A 545 16.04 14.35 19.73
CA TYR A 545 16.85 15.02 18.74
C TYR A 545 16.52 16.52 18.80
N ASP A 546 17.52 17.28 19.20
CA ASP A 546 17.49 18.73 19.23
C ASP A 546 17.32 19.26 17.79
N VAL A 547 16.17 19.85 17.51
CA VAL A 547 15.88 20.50 16.22
C VAL A 547 16.30 21.97 16.36
N SER A 548 17.61 22.22 16.20
CA SER A 548 18.13 23.56 15.95
C SER A 548 18.29 23.82 14.45
#